data_8d82ec62b0c058b8088ed01724acb287
#
_entry.id   8d82ec62b0c058b8088ed01724acb287
#
_cell.length_a   1.000
_cell.length_b   1.000
_cell.length_c   1.000
_cell.angle_alpha   90.00
_cell.angle_beta   90.00
_cell.angle_gamma   90.00
#
_symmetry.space_group_name_H-M   'P 1'
#
loop_
_entity.id
_entity.type
_entity.pdbx_description
1 polymer ?
#
loop_
_entity_poly.entity_id
_entity_poly.type
_entity_poly.pdbx_seq_one_letter_code
_entity_poly.pdbx_strand_id
1 'polypeptide(L)'
;DRVRKIREVVYQAIEELSPDDWSFVFTNVVVRSDPHVPALFERLERLAIARSTTYVPVVLHCDTAELRRRVPSPERALRHKWVDPDGVESFVANEELIRPKATVFDVDVTKLTAPESAARILRHGGLLAP
;
A
#
# COMPACT_ATOMS: atom_id res chain seq x y z
N ASP A 1 0.69 19.90 6.54
CA ASP A 1 0.25 19.33 5.27
C ASP A 1 -1.23 18.94 5.34
N ARG A 2 -2.04 19.44 4.37
CA ARG A 2 -3.51 19.21 4.33
C ARG A 2 -3.85 17.75 4.13
N VAL A 3 -3.09 17.03 3.31
CA VAL A 3 -3.34 15.60 3.02
C VAL A 3 -3.22 14.75 4.29
N ARG A 4 -2.25 15.03 5.13
CA ARG A 4 -2.10 14.33 6.41
C ARG A 4 -3.26 14.59 7.37
N LYS A 5 -3.75 15.83 7.42
CA LYS A 5 -4.94 16.16 8.23
C LYS A 5 -6.18 15.40 7.74
N ILE A 6 -6.38 15.32 6.43
CA ILE A 6 -7.49 14.53 5.85
C ILE A 6 -7.34 13.05 6.19
N ARG A 7 -6.14 12.49 6.04
CA ARG A 7 -5.88 11.08 6.41
C ARG A 7 -6.18 10.82 7.88
N GLU A 8 -5.77 11.71 8.78
CA GLU A 8 -6.04 11.54 10.21
C GLU A 8 -7.54 11.54 10.52
N VAL A 9 -8.33 12.41 9.90
CA VAL A 9 -9.79 12.40 10.02
C VAL A 9 -10.37 11.07 9.54
N VAL A 10 -9.85 10.52 8.42
CA VAL A 10 -10.29 9.20 7.92
C VAL A 10 -9.93 8.10 8.91
N TYR A 11 -8.72 8.10 9.47
CA TYR A 11 -8.31 7.09 10.45
C TYR A 11 -9.15 7.14 11.73
N GLN A 12 -9.46 8.34 12.21
CA GLN A 12 -10.38 8.51 13.36
C GLN A 12 -11.79 8.00 13.04
N ALA A 13 -12.32 8.33 11.88
CA ALA A 13 -13.62 7.81 11.46
C ALA A 13 -13.67 6.28 11.36
N ILE A 14 -12.58 5.66 10.87
CA ILE A 14 -12.44 4.20 10.82
C ILE A 14 -12.41 3.63 12.25
N GLU A 15 -11.67 4.26 13.15
CA GLU A 15 -11.50 3.82 14.54
C GLU A 15 -12.79 3.92 15.34
N GLU A 16 -13.53 5.01 15.17
CA GLU A 16 -14.68 5.36 16.03
C GLU A 16 -16.04 4.96 15.47
N LEU A 17 -16.18 4.93 14.13
CA LEU A 17 -17.49 4.86 13.48
C LEU A 17 -17.68 3.65 12.57
N SER A 18 -16.60 2.96 12.18
CA SER A 18 -16.74 1.85 11.24
C SER A 18 -17.12 0.55 11.93
N PRO A 19 -17.95 -0.31 11.32
CA PRO A 19 -18.28 -1.63 11.84
C PRO A 19 -17.04 -2.49 12.12
N ASP A 20 -17.06 -3.31 13.16
CA ASP A 20 -15.91 -4.10 13.61
C ASP A 20 -15.51 -5.20 12.60
N ASP A 21 -16.45 -5.67 11.79
CA ASP A 21 -16.26 -6.69 10.75
C ASP A 21 -15.70 -6.15 9.42
N TRP A 22 -15.48 -4.83 9.33
CA TRP A 22 -14.93 -4.23 8.12
C TRP A 22 -13.41 -4.36 8.06
N SER A 23 -12.92 -4.74 6.88
CA SER A 23 -11.50 -4.70 6.52
C SER A 23 -11.17 -3.46 5.68
N PHE A 24 -10.01 -2.86 5.93
CA PHE A 24 -9.55 -1.67 5.21
C PHE A 24 -8.24 -1.94 4.49
N VAL A 25 -8.12 -1.46 3.27
CA VAL A 25 -6.90 -1.53 2.47
C VAL A 25 -6.36 -0.12 2.22
N PHE A 26 -5.14 0.14 2.68
CA PHE A 26 -4.43 1.39 2.45
C PHE A 26 -3.34 1.18 1.41
N THR A 27 -3.32 2.01 0.37
CA THR A 27 -2.27 1.97 -0.66
C THR A 27 -1.37 3.19 -0.52
N ASN A 28 -0.08 2.96 -0.34
CA ASN A 28 0.91 4.01 -0.19
C ASN A 28 2.16 3.70 -1.02
N VAL A 29 2.83 4.74 -1.49
CA VAL A 29 4.23 4.68 -1.88
C VAL A 29 5.04 5.27 -0.73
N VAL A 30 5.88 4.45 -0.12
CA VAL A 30 6.60 4.81 1.12
C VAL A 30 8.09 4.78 0.85
N VAL A 31 8.66 5.95 0.67
CA VAL A 31 10.06 6.15 0.27
C VAL A 31 10.86 6.81 1.39
N ARG A 32 12.17 6.56 1.40
CA ARG A 32 13.09 7.12 2.42
C ARG A 32 13.16 8.65 2.37
N SER A 33 12.94 9.24 1.21
CA SER A 33 12.92 10.69 1.04
C SER A 33 11.74 11.39 1.74
N ASP A 34 10.66 10.64 2.09
CA ASP A 34 9.54 11.18 2.87
C ASP A 34 9.76 10.97 4.38
N PRO A 35 10.07 12.05 5.15
CA PRO A 35 10.35 11.96 6.58
C PRO A 35 9.11 11.57 7.43
N HIS A 36 7.93 11.51 6.84
CA HIS A 36 6.69 11.20 7.55
C HIS A 36 6.30 9.72 7.51
N VAL A 37 6.99 8.91 6.74
CA VAL A 37 6.71 7.48 6.59
C VAL A 37 6.76 6.70 7.92
N PRO A 38 7.74 6.91 8.83
CA PRO A 38 7.73 6.21 10.11
C PRO A 38 6.45 6.46 10.93
N ALA A 39 6.00 7.72 10.99
CA ALA A 39 4.77 8.09 11.70
C ALA A 39 3.51 7.49 11.05
N LEU A 40 3.50 7.30 9.72
CA LEU A 40 2.42 6.62 9.03
C LEU A 40 2.31 5.15 9.47
N PHE A 41 3.42 4.41 9.49
CA PHE A 41 3.42 3.02 9.93
C PHE A 41 2.93 2.87 11.36
N GLU A 42 3.44 3.68 12.29
CA GLU A 42 3.00 3.69 13.67
C GLU A 42 1.52 4.04 13.82
N ARG A 43 0.99 4.93 12.99
CA ARG A 43 -0.43 5.29 13.01
C ARG A 43 -1.32 4.15 12.54
N LEU A 44 -0.92 3.43 11.48
CA LEU A 44 -1.68 2.27 10.97
C LEU A 44 -1.64 1.10 11.95
N GLU A 45 -0.52 0.86 12.59
CA GLU A 45 -0.38 -0.17 13.63
C GLU A 45 -1.27 0.15 14.85
N ARG A 46 -1.26 1.40 15.33
CA ARG A 46 -2.19 1.84 16.41
C ARG A 46 -3.65 1.71 16.02
N LEU A 47 -4.02 2.02 14.77
CA LEU A 47 -5.39 1.84 14.27
C LEU A 47 -5.82 0.37 14.35
N ALA A 48 -4.96 -0.55 13.92
CA ALA A 48 -5.26 -1.98 14.01
C ALA A 48 -5.41 -2.45 15.46
N ILE A 49 -4.54 -1.99 16.37
CA ILE A 49 -4.63 -2.29 17.82
C ILE A 49 -5.96 -1.76 18.40
N ALA A 50 -6.31 -0.50 18.13
CA ALA A 50 -7.53 0.12 18.64
C ALA A 50 -8.79 -0.63 18.19
N ARG A 51 -8.77 -1.21 16.98
CA ARG A 51 -9.86 -2.02 16.45
C ARG A 51 -9.76 -3.51 16.78
N SER A 52 -8.78 -3.93 17.58
CA SER A 52 -8.54 -5.35 17.89
C SER A 52 -8.44 -6.24 16.65
N THR A 53 -7.82 -5.73 15.57
CA THR A 53 -7.72 -6.40 14.28
C THR A 53 -6.27 -6.65 13.87
N THR A 54 -6.07 -7.48 12.86
CA THR A 54 -4.72 -7.80 12.34
C THR A 54 -4.22 -6.71 11.40
N TYR A 55 -2.99 -6.23 11.63
CA TYR A 55 -2.25 -5.39 10.70
C TYR A 55 -1.41 -6.26 9.77
N VAL A 56 -1.68 -6.20 8.47
CA VAL A 56 -0.98 -7.00 7.45
C VAL A 56 -0.24 -6.06 6.50
N PRO A 57 1.02 -5.69 6.79
CA PRO A 57 1.81 -4.91 5.88
C PRO A 57 2.27 -5.76 4.69
N VAL A 58 2.01 -5.26 3.48
CA VAL A 58 2.36 -5.91 2.21
C VAL A 58 3.26 -4.99 1.40
N VAL A 59 4.36 -5.53 0.89
CA VAL A 59 5.21 -4.84 -0.09
C VAL A 59 5.09 -5.53 -1.43
N LEU A 60 4.69 -4.76 -2.45
CA LEU A 60 4.59 -5.24 -3.81
C LEU A 60 5.88 -4.93 -4.56
N HIS A 61 6.49 -5.96 -5.13
CA HIS A 61 7.65 -5.86 -6.01
C HIS A 61 7.22 -6.06 -7.46
N CYS A 62 7.81 -5.30 -8.36
CA CYS A 62 7.60 -5.46 -9.79
C CYS A 62 8.92 -5.20 -10.53
N ASP A 63 9.23 -6.03 -11.50
CA ASP A 63 10.36 -5.79 -12.41
C ASP A 63 10.22 -4.40 -13.07
N THR A 64 11.34 -3.68 -13.21
CA THR A 64 11.35 -2.31 -13.71
C THR A 64 10.80 -2.20 -15.15
N ALA A 65 11.13 -3.17 -16.02
CA ALA A 65 10.61 -3.17 -17.38
C ALA A 65 9.10 -3.40 -17.42
N GLU A 66 8.60 -4.30 -16.58
CA GLU A 66 7.16 -4.56 -16.44
C GLU A 66 6.44 -3.37 -15.80
N LEU A 67 7.02 -2.72 -14.79
CA LEU A 67 6.48 -1.51 -14.20
C LEU A 67 6.36 -0.39 -15.24
N ARG A 68 7.41 -0.17 -16.05
CA ARG A 68 7.41 0.79 -17.16
C ARG A 68 6.30 0.50 -18.17
N ARG A 69 6.05 -0.78 -18.48
CA ARG A 69 4.97 -1.20 -19.38
C ARG A 69 3.58 -0.92 -18.80
N ARG A 70 3.39 -1.09 -17.48
CA ARG A 70 2.09 -0.91 -16.78
C ARG A 70 1.75 0.55 -16.52
N VAL A 71 2.73 1.41 -16.30
CA VAL A 71 2.54 2.80 -15.89
C VAL A 71 1.64 3.59 -16.85
N PRO A 72 1.79 3.53 -18.20
CA PRO A 72 0.97 4.34 -19.11
C PRO A 72 -0.44 3.79 -19.38
N SER A 73 -0.94 2.86 -18.56
CA SER A 73 -2.27 2.27 -18.83
C SER A 73 -3.40 3.30 -18.67
N PRO A 74 -4.43 3.27 -19.55
CA PRO A 74 -5.56 4.20 -19.47
C PRO A 74 -6.31 4.14 -18.13
N GLU A 75 -6.41 2.97 -17.53
CA GLU A 75 -7.04 2.78 -16.23
C GLU A 75 -6.32 3.56 -15.11
N ARG A 76 -5.00 3.64 -15.17
CA ARG A 76 -4.21 4.43 -14.22
C ARG A 76 -4.47 5.93 -14.38
N ALA A 77 -4.56 6.41 -15.61
CA ALA A 77 -4.90 7.81 -15.90
C ALA A 77 -6.28 8.19 -15.33
N LEU A 78 -7.29 7.35 -15.53
CA LEU A 78 -8.64 7.55 -14.96
C LEU A 78 -8.64 7.62 -13.43
N ARG A 79 -7.69 7.00 -12.76
CA ARG A 79 -7.55 7.00 -11.29
C ARG A 79 -6.55 8.02 -10.78
N HIS A 80 -6.15 8.98 -11.59
CA HIS A 80 -5.15 10.00 -11.25
C HIS A 80 -3.83 9.41 -10.69
N LYS A 81 -3.45 8.23 -11.17
CA LYS A 81 -2.17 7.59 -10.84
C LYS A 81 -1.07 8.11 -11.76
N TRP A 82 0.16 8.00 -11.30
CA TRP A 82 1.33 8.31 -12.14
C TRP A 82 1.35 7.46 -13.42
N VAL A 83 1.51 8.12 -14.57
CA VAL A 83 1.40 7.52 -15.92
C VAL A 83 2.61 7.79 -16.82
N ASP A 84 3.64 8.45 -16.31
CA ASP A 84 4.87 8.72 -17.03
C ASP A 84 5.84 7.53 -16.98
N PRO A 85 6.05 6.79 -18.09
CA PRO A 85 6.96 5.64 -18.11
C PRO A 85 8.44 6.04 -18.06
N ASP A 86 8.79 7.26 -18.47
CA ASP A 86 10.18 7.70 -18.52
C ASP A 86 10.72 8.06 -17.12
N GLY A 87 9.85 8.39 -16.20
CA GLY A 87 10.21 8.59 -14.79
C GLY A 87 10.47 7.32 -13.99
N VAL A 88 10.10 6.12 -14.52
CA VAL A 88 10.19 4.86 -13.75
C VAL A 88 11.62 4.51 -13.37
N GLU A 89 12.54 4.56 -14.32
CA GLU A 89 13.95 4.21 -14.08
C GLU A 89 14.58 5.17 -13.06
N SER A 90 14.31 6.46 -13.21
CA SER A 90 14.79 7.49 -12.28
C SER A 90 14.23 7.26 -10.87
N PHE A 91 12.93 6.95 -10.75
CA PHE A 91 12.31 6.64 -9.47
C PHE A 91 12.95 5.41 -8.82
N VAL A 92 13.08 4.30 -9.55
CA VAL A 92 13.65 3.05 -9.04
C VAL A 92 15.12 3.22 -8.66
N ALA A 93 15.88 4.05 -9.39
CA ALA A 93 17.29 4.30 -9.11
C ALA A 93 17.53 5.22 -7.89
N ASN A 94 16.62 6.14 -7.62
CA ASN A 94 16.83 7.21 -6.62
C ASN A 94 16.01 7.04 -5.35
N GLU A 95 14.95 6.22 -5.38
CA GLU A 95 14.07 6.06 -4.23
C GLU A 95 14.21 4.67 -3.60
N GLU A 96 14.44 4.65 -2.31
CA GLU A 96 14.46 3.44 -1.50
C GLU A 96 13.12 3.29 -0.77
N LEU A 97 12.46 2.15 -0.95
CA LEU A 97 11.24 1.84 -0.20
C LEU A 97 11.58 1.55 1.26
N ILE A 98 10.88 2.20 2.17
CA ILE A 98 10.97 1.93 3.61
C ILE A 98 9.98 0.82 3.97
N ARG A 99 10.40 -0.04 4.89
CA ARG A 99 9.58 -1.13 5.43
C ARG A 99 9.15 -0.81 6.86
N PRO A 100 7.93 -1.19 7.27
CA PRO A 100 7.53 -1.15 8.67
C PRO A 100 8.37 -2.14 9.50
N LYS A 101 8.38 -1.98 10.81
CA LYS A 101 9.06 -2.89 11.74
C LYS A 101 8.34 -4.24 11.89
N ALA A 102 7.03 -4.27 11.62
CA ALA A 102 6.24 -5.48 11.64
C ALA A 102 6.68 -6.47 10.54
N THR A 103 6.33 -7.74 10.69
CA THR A 103 6.55 -8.75 9.64
C THR A 103 5.83 -8.36 8.37
N VAL A 104 6.57 -8.28 7.28
CA VAL A 104 6.07 -7.84 5.97
C VAL A 104 5.86 -9.04 5.07
N PHE A 105 4.72 -9.07 4.38
CA PHE A 105 4.47 -10.00 3.30
C PHE A 105 4.93 -9.41 1.97
N ASP A 106 5.97 -10.00 1.40
CA ASP A 106 6.52 -9.60 0.09
C ASP A 106 5.83 -10.35 -1.03
N VAL A 107 5.35 -9.62 -2.04
CA VAL A 107 4.69 -10.18 -3.21
C VAL A 107 5.32 -9.65 -4.49
N ASP A 108 5.99 -10.52 -5.23
CA ASP A 108 6.40 -10.20 -6.60
C ASP A 108 5.18 -10.31 -7.53
N VAL A 109 4.76 -9.17 -8.06
CA VAL A 109 3.61 -9.04 -8.96
C VAL A 109 4.00 -8.95 -10.44
N THR A 110 5.26 -9.15 -10.77
CA THR A 110 5.78 -9.02 -12.15
C THR A 110 4.97 -9.85 -13.14
N LYS A 111 4.68 -11.11 -12.78
CA LYS A 111 3.95 -12.07 -13.63
C LYS A 111 2.51 -12.31 -13.17
N LEU A 112 2.04 -11.58 -12.18
CA LEU A 112 0.69 -11.75 -11.64
C LEU A 112 -0.28 -10.72 -12.21
N THR A 113 -1.49 -11.16 -12.42
CA THR A 113 -2.64 -10.27 -12.61
C THR A 113 -3.06 -9.64 -11.28
N ALA A 114 -3.87 -8.58 -11.34
CA ALA A 114 -4.40 -7.96 -10.14
C ALA A 114 -5.26 -8.92 -9.28
N PRO A 115 -6.16 -9.75 -9.84
CA PRO A 115 -6.90 -10.76 -9.08
C PRO A 115 -5.99 -11.80 -8.40
N GLU A 116 -4.96 -12.29 -9.09
CA GLU A 116 -4.00 -13.25 -8.50
C GLU A 116 -3.21 -12.64 -7.34
N SER A 117 -2.77 -11.39 -7.51
CA SER A 117 -2.09 -10.65 -6.45
C SER A 117 -3.00 -10.45 -5.24
N ALA A 118 -4.24 -10.03 -5.46
CA ALA A 118 -5.24 -9.86 -4.41
C ALA A 118 -5.52 -11.18 -3.68
N ALA A 119 -5.70 -12.29 -4.40
CA ALA A 119 -5.94 -13.59 -3.81
C ALA A 119 -4.78 -14.05 -2.92
N ARG A 120 -3.52 -13.79 -3.31
CA ARG A 120 -2.34 -14.10 -2.47
C ARG A 120 -2.34 -13.29 -1.19
N ILE A 121 -2.63 -11.99 -1.26
CA ILE A 121 -2.69 -11.11 -0.10
C ILE A 121 -3.80 -11.55 0.86
N LEU A 122 -4.99 -11.81 0.35
CA LEU A 122 -6.15 -12.22 1.15
C LEU A 122 -5.92 -13.56 1.85
N ARG A 123 -5.29 -14.55 1.18
CA ARG A 123 -4.90 -15.82 1.83
C ARG A 123 -3.90 -15.60 2.94
N HIS A 124 -2.86 -14.77 2.69
CA HIS A 124 -1.87 -14.45 3.72
C HIS A 124 -2.51 -13.78 4.94
N GLY A 125 -3.48 -12.89 4.72
CA GLY A 125 -4.24 -12.23 5.79
C GLY A 125 -5.31 -13.10 6.45
N GLY A 126 -5.48 -14.36 6.04
CA GLY A 126 -6.51 -15.26 6.59
C GLY A 126 -7.94 -14.93 6.16
N LEU A 127 -8.12 -14.12 5.11
CA LEU A 127 -9.43 -13.68 4.61
C LEU A 127 -9.96 -14.56 3.47
N LEU A 128 -9.16 -15.48 2.95
CA LEU A 128 -9.55 -16.52 2.01
C LEU A 128 -9.00 -17.86 2.49
N ALA A 129 -9.75 -18.91 2.23
CA ALA A 129 -9.28 -20.28 2.44
C ALA A 129 -8.01 -20.56 1.59
N PRO A 130 -7.14 -21.46 2.06
CA PRO A 130 -5.93 -21.85 1.36
C PRO A 130 -6.17 -22.37 -0.05
#